data_4bad83e7e88485bf123fad997af38b0f
#
_entry.id   4bad83e7e88485bf123fad997af38b0f
#
_cell.length_a   1.000
_cell.length_b   1.000
_cell.length_c   1.000
_cell.angle_alpha   90.00
_cell.angle_beta   90.00
_cell.angle_gamma   90.00
#
_symmetry.space_group_name_H-M   'P 1'
#
loop_
_entity.id
_entity.type
_entity.pdbx_description
1 polymer ?
#
loop_
_entity_poly.entity_id
_entity_poly.type
_entity_poly.pdbx_seq_one_letter_code
_entity_poly.pdbx_strand_id
1 'polypeptide(L)'
;MKHTIISLLLVVAAGLLRSLPADAQDMRASTYCNPLNVDYTYMIYNSDKNLSYRSGADPAVVEFRGEYYMFVTRSHGYWHSADLLNWHFITPEKWYFEGSNAPAAHNYKDSVLYVTGNPSGAMSILYTDNPKKGDWKAVPAILHDLQDPALFIDDDDQAYMFWGSSNVYPIRGKKLDKNRRFLVDGETVPLFNLDMQKHGWERFGENHADTVLGGYMEGPWLTKHNGKYYMQYAAPGTEFNVYADGVYVADHPLGPYRYAPNNPISYKPGGFMNGAGHGSTVTGPGGHYWHFASMSLSATVNWERRLCMYPLYFDNEGLMYCNTNYGDYPHYAPAEPGKHGTFTGWMLLSYNKPAQSSTAVAGHEAGKATDERVKSFWMAASNDSTQWLQIDLVRPGKVYAIQVNYHDYQSDMYGKDITLRHRYVVEGSEDGSKWVTLVNRSKSYKDTPNDYVELEVPVRVRYVRYRNIEIPTPHLAISDLRVFGKGEGKRPSAVKGFKVERLADRRDAQITWQAQKDCQGYNIRWGIAQDKLYSSWMVYGDNSLLLKSLTTDQSYYFAIEAFGENGISDLSGTHKVE
;
A
#
# COMPACT_ATOMS: atom_id res chain seq x y z
N MET A 1 -68.57 5.02 -44.08
CA MET A 1 -67.26 4.65 -44.62
C MET A 1 -66.29 5.75 -44.27
N LYS A 2 -65.54 5.61 -43.23
CA LYS A 2 -64.45 6.56 -42.82
C LYS A 2 -63.18 5.73 -42.56
N HIS A 3 -62.20 5.88 -43.44
CA HIS A 3 -60.88 5.30 -43.25
C HIS A 3 -60.04 6.20 -42.39
N THR A 4 -59.59 5.70 -41.27
CA THR A 4 -58.63 6.38 -40.38
C THR A 4 -57.23 5.84 -40.70
N ILE A 5 -56.38 6.75 -41.19
CA ILE A 5 -54.94 6.48 -41.45
C ILE A 5 -54.20 6.73 -40.15
N ILE A 6 -53.55 5.70 -39.62
CA ILE A 6 -52.63 5.82 -38.48
C ILE A 6 -51.22 6.06 -39.04
N SER A 7 -50.70 7.28 -38.86
CA SER A 7 -49.32 7.59 -39.15
C SER A 7 -48.40 7.15 -38.02
N LEU A 8 -47.49 6.24 -38.33
CA LEU A 8 -46.46 5.74 -37.42
C LEU A 8 -45.26 6.74 -37.47
N LEU A 9 -45.06 7.53 -36.42
CA LEU A 9 -43.89 8.38 -36.26
C LEU A 9 -42.74 7.52 -35.73
N LEU A 10 -41.77 7.20 -36.59
CA LEU A 10 -40.47 6.67 -36.19
C LEU A 10 -39.63 7.83 -35.63
N VAL A 11 -39.45 7.88 -34.33
CA VAL A 11 -38.45 8.75 -33.68
C VAL A 11 -37.09 8.03 -33.76
N VAL A 12 -36.26 8.45 -34.68
CA VAL A 12 -34.84 8.07 -34.73
C VAL A 12 -34.13 8.85 -33.64
N ALA A 13 -33.88 8.22 -32.50
CA ALA A 13 -32.97 8.72 -31.48
C ALA A 13 -31.53 8.57 -31.97
N ALA A 14 -30.98 9.58 -32.63
CA ALA A 14 -29.56 9.71 -32.89
C ALA A 14 -28.85 9.92 -31.52
N GLY A 15 -28.35 8.84 -30.92
CA GLY A 15 -27.51 8.91 -29.76
C GLY A 15 -26.24 9.64 -30.11
N LEU A 16 -26.09 10.85 -29.60
CA LEU A 16 -24.82 11.56 -29.52
C LEU A 16 -23.91 10.75 -28.58
N LEU A 17 -23.07 9.92 -29.17
CA LEU A 17 -21.87 9.38 -28.51
C LEU A 17 -20.96 10.60 -28.25
N ARG A 18 -21.17 11.28 -27.14
CA ARG A 18 -20.14 12.16 -26.58
C ARG A 18 -18.97 11.27 -26.20
N SER A 19 -17.84 11.40 -26.88
CA SER A 19 -16.58 10.89 -26.40
C SER A 19 -16.34 11.51 -25.02
N LEU A 20 -16.44 10.69 -23.98
CA LEU A 20 -16.05 11.08 -22.63
C LEU A 20 -14.56 11.44 -22.66
N PRO A 21 -14.12 12.49 -21.96
CA PRO A 21 -12.70 12.80 -21.84
C PRO A 21 -11.94 11.58 -21.26
N ALA A 22 -10.65 11.46 -21.59
CA ALA A 22 -9.80 10.34 -21.17
C ALA A 22 -9.78 10.09 -19.64
N ASP A 23 -10.11 11.13 -18.87
CA ASP A 23 -10.25 11.05 -17.40
C ASP A 23 -11.48 10.27 -16.92
N ALA A 24 -12.46 10.03 -17.77
CA ALA A 24 -13.68 9.30 -17.37
C ALA A 24 -13.47 7.79 -17.18
N GLN A 25 -12.37 7.23 -17.68
CA GLN A 25 -12.04 5.81 -17.51
C GLN A 25 -11.53 5.52 -16.11
N ASP A 26 -10.85 6.48 -15.47
CA ASP A 26 -10.30 6.31 -14.10
C ASP A 26 -11.38 6.44 -13.00
N MET A 27 -12.52 7.07 -13.31
CA MET A 27 -13.61 7.30 -12.34
C MET A 27 -14.54 6.09 -12.11
N ARG A 28 -14.26 4.93 -12.70
CA ARG A 28 -15.11 3.72 -12.62
C ARG A 28 -14.43 2.50 -12.00
N ALA A 29 -13.22 2.63 -11.47
CA ALA A 29 -12.57 1.50 -10.81
C ALA A 29 -13.38 1.10 -9.57
N SER A 30 -13.96 -0.10 -9.60
CA SER A 30 -14.62 -0.70 -8.44
C SER A 30 -13.63 -1.47 -7.57
N THR A 31 -12.36 -1.55 -7.99
CA THR A 31 -11.29 -2.27 -7.30
C THR A 31 -9.98 -1.47 -7.28
N TYR A 32 -9.08 -1.85 -6.38
CA TYR A 32 -7.71 -1.34 -6.31
C TYR A 32 -6.72 -2.47 -6.05
N CYS A 33 -5.44 -2.21 -6.27
CA CYS A 33 -4.35 -3.16 -6.01
C CYS A 33 -3.12 -2.40 -5.49
N ASN A 34 -2.51 -2.92 -4.44
CA ASN A 34 -1.24 -2.39 -3.94
C ASN A 34 -0.05 -2.90 -4.78
N PRO A 35 1.03 -2.12 -4.94
CA PRO A 35 1.19 -0.74 -4.46
C PRO A 35 0.27 0.24 -5.18
N LEU A 36 -0.08 1.34 -4.49
CA LEU A 36 -0.94 2.38 -5.08
C LEU A 36 -0.26 3.03 -6.28
N ASN A 37 -1.06 3.28 -7.31
CA ASN A 37 -0.61 3.98 -8.51
C ASN A 37 -0.62 5.49 -8.29
N VAL A 38 0.47 6.00 -7.71
CA VAL A 38 0.70 7.42 -7.45
C VAL A 38 1.94 7.87 -8.21
N ASP A 39 1.92 9.06 -8.75
CA ASP A 39 3.03 9.69 -9.45
C ASP A 39 4.08 10.21 -8.46
N TYR A 40 4.81 9.28 -7.81
CA TYR A 40 5.79 9.54 -6.76
C TYR A 40 6.92 10.48 -7.20
N THR A 41 7.55 11.13 -6.23
CA THR A 41 8.66 12.06 -6.42
C THR A 41 10.00 11.32 -6.53
N TYR A 42 10.95 11.87 -7.27
CA TYR A 42 12.30 11.34 -7.40
C TYR A 42 13.26 11.97 -6.40
N MET A 43 14.11 11.14 -5.80
CA MET A 43 15.16 11.53 -4.85
C MET A 43 16.53 11.03 -5.33
N ILE A 44 17.55 11.85 -5.22
CA ILE A 44 18.92 11.47 -5.55
C ILE A 44 19.49 10.59 -4.44
N TYR A 45 20.12 9.48 -4.79
CA TYR A 45 20.88 8.64 -3.85
C TYR A 45 22.39 8.60 -4.14
N ASN A 46 22.81 8.99 -5.34
CA ASN A 46 24.22 9.11 -5.71
C ASN A 46 24.39 10.35 -6.60
N SER A 47 24.82 11.46 -5.97
CA SER A 47 25.00 12.74 -6.66
C SER A 47 26.12 12.71 -7.70
N ASP A 48 27.21 11.95 -7.46
CA ASP A 48 28.35 11.89 -8.37
C ASP A 48 27.99 11.24 -9.70
N LYS A 49 27.02 10.33 -9.68
CA LYS A 49 26.52 9.62 -10.87
C LYS A 49 25.17 10.15 -11.34
N ASN A 50 24.62 11.16 -10.67
CA ASN A 50 23.27 11.67 -10.90
C ASN A 50 22.20 10.56 -10.91
N LEU A 51 22.31 9.59 -9.99
CA LEU A 51 21.36 8.49 -9.89
C LEU A 51 20.29 8.79 -8.85
N SER A 52 19.06 8.54 -9.21
CA SER A 52 17.87 8.77 -8.40
C SER A 52 16.99 7.52 -8.27
N TYR A 53 16.04 7.60 -7.37
CA TYR A 53 14.99 6.61 -7.15
C TYR A 53 13.69 7.32 -6.86
N ARG A 54 12.59 6.70 -7.22
CA ARG A 54 11.24 7.17 -6.92
C ARG A 54 10.81 6.68 -5.54
N SER A 55 10.25 7.55 -4.70
CA SER A 55 9.80 7.15 -3.37
C SER A 55 8.53 7.86 -2.94
N GLY A 56 7.67 7.11 -2.23
CA GLY A 56 6.61 7.62 -1.40
C GLY A 56 6.60 6.88 -0.08
N ALA A 57 6.61 7.61 1.03
CA ALA A 57 6.70 7.04 2.37
C ALA A 57 6.02 7.92 3.41
N ASP A 58 5.73 7.32 4.55
CA ASP A 58 5.23 8.00 5.74
C ASP A 58 3.95 8.82 5.44
N PRO A 59 2.90 8.17 4.86
CA PRO A 59 1.73 8.89 4.38
C PRO A 59 0.88 9.41 5.55
N ALA A 60 0.62 10.73 5.58
CA ALA A 60 -0.37 11.35 6.41
C ALA A 60 -1.60 11.69 5.57
N VAL A 61 -2.69 10.96 5.75
CA VAL A 61 -3.93 11.17 5.00
C VAL A 61 -4.98 11.79 5.90
N VAL A 62 -5.57 12.89 5.43
CA VAL A 62 -6.63 13.61 6.15
C VAL A 62 -7.85 13.79 5.26
N GLU A 63 -9.03 13.59 5.86
CA GLU A 63 -10.30 14.00 5.25
C GLU A 63 -10.58 15.47 5.57
N PHE A 64 -10.97 16.24 4.57
CA PHE A 64 -11.38 17.62 4.73
C PHE A 64 -12.51 17.97 3.74
N ARG A 65 -13.69 18.28 4.29
CA ARG A 65 -14.91 18.63 3.54
C ARG A 65 -15.35 17.57 2.52
N GLY A 66 -15.25 16.28 2.90
CA GLY A 66 -15.65 15.15 2.08
C GLY A 66 -14.63 14.76 1.00
N GLU A 67 -13.43 15.31 1.04
CA GLU A 67 -12.33 14.99 0.15
C GLU A 67 -11.06 14.67 0.95
N TYR A 68 -10.08 14.03 0.30
CA TYR A 68 -8.90 13.48 0.95
C TYR A 68 -7.64 14.17 0.45
N TYR A 69 -6.71 14.40 1.38
CA TYR A 69 -5.40 14.99 1.09
C TYR A 69 -4.32 14.11 1.70
N MET A 70 -3.32 13.74 0.89
CA MET A 70 -2.24 12.85 1.29
C MET A 70 -0.90 13.58 1.20
N PHE A 71 -0.23 13.67 2.34
CA PHE A 71 1.10 14.24 2.50
C PHE A 71 2.10 13.12 2.69
N VAL A 72 3.25 13.20 2.02
CA VAL A 72 4.24 12.13 1.94
C VAL A 72 5.64 12.71 2.08
N THR A 73 6.57 11.95 2.66
CA THR A 73 7.96 12.37 2.81
C THR A 73 8.56 12.86 1.50
N ARG A 74 9.14 14.05 1.52
CA ARG A 74 9.88 14.73 0.42
C ARG A 74 9.12 14.77 -0.91
N SER A 75 7.82 14.92 -0.85
CA SER A 75 6.95 14.87 -2.05
C SER A 75 6.95 16.15 -2.87
N HIS A 76 7.52 17.25 -2.38
CA HIS A 76 7.49 18.58 -3.01
C HIS A 76 6.08 19.17 -3.18
N GLY A 77 5.10 18.56 -2.57
CA GLY A 77 3.70 18.91 -2.60
C GLY A 77 2.88 17.82 -1.91
N TYR A 78 1.67 17.62 -2.37
CA TYR A 78 0.77 16.61 -1.82
C TYR A 78 -0.30 16.22 -2.85
N TRP A 79 -1.06 15.18 -2.56
CA TRP A 79 -2.10 14.68 -3.45
C TRP A 79 -3.49 14.91 -2.88
N HIS A 80 -4.43 15.11 -3.78
CA HIS A 80 -5.86 15.22 -3.51
C HIS A 80 -6.59 14.05 -4.17
N SER A 81 -7.61 13.53 -3.48
CA SER A 81 -8.52 12.51 -4.01
C SER A 81 -9.95 12.74 -3.49
N ALA A 82 -10.95 12.39 -4.28
CA ALA A 82 -12.35 12.37 -3.86
C ALA A 82 -12.79 10.97 -3.36
N ASP A 83 -12.00 9.92 -3.62
CA ASP A 83 -12.41 8.52 -3.47
C ASP A 83 -11.35 7.60 -2.85
N LEU A 84 -10.18 8.13 -2.46
CA LEU A 84 -8.99 7.42 -1.99
C LEU A 84 -8.27 6.56 -3.06
N LEU A 85 -8.72 6.56 -4.30
CA LEU A 85 -8.15 5.79 -5.40
C LEU A 85 -7.48 6.64 -6.46
N ASN A 86 -8.15 7.71 -6.87
CA ASN A 86 -7.68 8.62 -7.90
C ASN A 86 -7.01 9.83 -7.26
N TRP A 87 -5.68 9.82 -7.27
CA TRP A 87 -4.86 10.85 -6.66
C TRP A 87 -4.34 11.84 -7.70
N HIS A 88 -4.46 13.14 -7.41
CA HIS A 88 -4.02 14.25 -8.25
C HIS A 88 -3.03 15.10 -7.48
N PHE A 89 -1.84 15.29 -8.02
CA PHE A 89 -0.81 16.08 -7.36
C PHE A 89 -1.16 17.57 -7.33
N ILE A 90 -0.94 18.20 -6.20
CA ILE A 90 -1.05 19.65 -6.00
C ILE A 90 0.34 20.22 -5.76
N THR A 91 0.76 21.11 -6.66
CA THR A 91 1.97 21.90 -6.46
C THR A 91 1.63 23.09 -5.57
N PRO A 92 2.21 23.20 -4.37
CA PRO A 92 1.96 24.32 -3.47
C PRO A 92 2.58 25.62 -4.01
N GLU A 93 1.97 26.76 -3.70
CA GLU A 93 2.48 28.08 -4.10
C GLU A 93 3.83 28.43 -3.43
N LYS A 94 4.18 27.75 -2.32
CA LYS A 94 5.38 27.99 -1.54
C LYS A 94 6.12 26.70 -1.23
N TRP A 95 7.44 26.76 -1.10
CA TRP A 95 8.38 25.65 -0.96
C TRP A 95 8.42 24.99 0.43
N TYR A 96 7.34 25.00 1.19
CA TYR A 96 7.32 24.40 2.54
C TYR A 96 7.42 22.87 2.56
N PHE A 97 7.19 22.22 1.42
CA PHE A 97 7.10 20.77 1.29
C PHE A 97 8.37 20.12 0.76
N GLU A 98 9.30 20.91 0.24
CA GLU A 98 10.61 20.41 -0.15
C GLU A 98 11.41 20.03 1.11
N GLY A 99 11.99 18.83 1.12
CA GLY A 99 12.76 18.32 2.26
C GLY A 99 11.92 17.94 3.49
N SER A 100 10.59 17.99 3.40
CA SER A 100 9.69 17.56 4.46
C SER A 100 9.83 16.05 4.72
N ASN A 101 10.10 15.65 5.96
CA ASN A 101 10.17 14.24 6.36
C ASN A 101 8.99 13.88 7.25
N ALA A 102 8.48 12.66 7.12
CA ALA A 102 7.45 12.09 7.99
C ALA A 102 6.39 13.14 8.39
N PRO A 103 5.57 13.61 7.44
CA PRO A 103 4.62 14.68 7.69
C PRO A 103 3.47 14.23 8.57
N ALA A 104 2.87 15.17 9.29
CA ALA A 104 1.59 15.00 9.95
C ALA A 104 0.58 16.03 9.42
N ALA A 105 -0.67 15.64 9.36
CA ALA A 105 -1.77 16.53 9.00
C ALA A 105 -3.01 16.23 9.84
N HIS A 106 -3.81 17.24 10.10
CA HIS A 106 -5.10 17.08 10.77
C HIS A 106 -6.07 18.18 10.31
N ASN A 107 -7.34 17.86 10.19
CA ASN A 107 -8.36 18.87 9.99
C ASN A 107 -8.67 19.59 11.32
N TYR A 108 -8.87 20.89 11.27
CA TYR A 108 -9.28 21.69 12.42
C TYR A 108 -10.21 22.80 11.96
N LYS A 109 -11.47 22.70 12.34
CA LYS A 109 -12.52 23.65 11.93
C LYS A 109 -12.55 23.79 10.40
N ASP A 110 -12.31 25.00 9.90
CA ASP A 110 -12.33 25.33 8.47
C ASP A 110 -10.96 25.21 7.80
N SER A 111 -10.00 24.51 8.41
CA SER A 111 -8.63 24.43 7.91
C SER A 111 -8.04 23.03 8.02
N VAL A 112 -7.07 22.74 7.15
CA VAL A 112 -6.12 21.64 7.30
C VAL A 112 -4.86 22.20 7.95
N LEU A 113 -4.40 21.55 9.02
CA LEU A 113 -3.14 21.80 9.68
C LEU A 113 -2.10 20.80 9.16
N TYR A 114 -0.87 21.25 9.01
CA TYR A 114 0.26 20.44 8.54
C TYR A 114 1.52 20.75 9.32
N VAL A 115 2.29 19.71 9.64
CA VAL A 115 3.61 19.81 10.24
C VAL A 115 4.50 18.71 9.69
N THR A 116 5.80 18.93 9.63
CA THR A 116 6.77 17.93 9.16
C THR A 116 7.87 17.71 10.19
N GLY A 117 8.48 16.53 10.18
CA GLY A 117 9.61 16.20 11.02
C GLY A 117 10.86 16.96 10.60
N ASN A 118 11.54 17.57 11.57
CA ASN A 118 12.86 18.13 11.38
C ASN A 118 13.67 17.97 12.69
N PRO A 119 14.58 16.99 12.75
CA PRO A 119 15.33 16.70 13.98
C PRO A 119 16.34 17.79 14.37
N SER A 120 16.66 18.70 13.46
CA SER A 120 17.74 19.69 13.66
C SER A 120 17.30 21.14 13.53
N GLY A 121 16.01 21.42 13.40
CA GLY A 121 15.53 22.78 13.14
C GLY A 121 14.21 23.14 13.78
N ALA A 122 13.89 24.40 13.65
CA ALA A 122 12.62 25.00 14.06
C ALA A 122 11.58 24.84 12.95
N MET A 123 10.36 24.50 13.33
CA MET A 123 9.25 24.31 12.40
C MET A 123 8.03 25.09 12.83
N SER A 124 7.25 25.52 11.86
CA SER A 124 5.93 26.08 12.09
C SER A 124 4.84 25.06 11.72
N ILE A 125 3.71 25.09 12.39
CA ILE A 125 2.49 24.48 11.88
C ILE A 125 2.00 25.34 10.72
N LEU A 126 1.78 24.70 9.56
CA LEU A 126 1.17 25.34 8.41
C LEU A 126 -0.33 25.09 8.43
N TYR A 127 -1.10 26.00 7.86
CA TYR A 127 -2.54 25.83 7.72
C TYR A 127 -3.07 26.42 6.43
N THR A 128 -4.14 25.84 5.92
CA THR A 128 -4.91 26.37 4.78
C THR A 128 -6.39 26.05 4.93
N ASP A 129 -7.24 26.94 4.48
CA ASP A 129 -8.69 26.72 4.34
C ASP A 129 -9.07 26.23 2.94
N ASN A 130 -8.11 26.19 2.01
CA ASN A 130 -8.26 25.71 0.65
C ASN A 130 -7.04 24.90 0.19
N PRO A 131 -6.92 23.65 0.64
CA PRO A 131 -5.78 22.82 0.27
C PRO A 131 -5.67 22.53 -1.24
N LYS A 132 -6.77 22.61 -2.01
CA LYS A 132 -6.71 22.49 -3.49
C LYS A 132 -5.93 23.61 -4.16
N LYS A 133 -5.92 24.79 -3.55
CA LYS A 133 -5.20 25.96 -4.08
C LYS A 133 -3.70 25.92 -3.81
N GLY A 134 -3.28 25.19 -2.75
CA GLY A 134 -1.88 25.17 -2.34
C GLY A 134 -1.38 26.45 -1.66
N ASP A 135 -2.28 27.30 -1.19
CA ASP A 135 -1.97 28.55 -0.48
C ASP A 135 -1.90 28.29 1.03
N TRP A 136 -0.70 28.07 1.53
CA TRP A 136 -0.44 27.76 2.93
C TRP A 136 0.09 28.98 3.69
N LYS A 137 -0.34 29.10 4.95
CA LYS A 137 0.08 30.13 5.90
C LYS A 137 0.78 29.46 7.08
N ALA A 138 1.79 30.10 7.66
CA ALA A 138 2.43 29.61 8.86
C ALA A 138 1.75 30.15 10.11
N VAL A 139 1.52 29.30 11.09
CA VAL A 139 1.23 29.71 12.45
C VAL A 139 2.53 30.25 13.04
N PRO A 140 2.57 31.43 13.68
CA PRO A 140 3.81 31.99 14.26
C PRO A 140 4.20 31.28 15.57
N ALA A 141 4.08 29.99 15.62
CA ALA A 141 4.58 29.12 16.68
C ALA A 141 5.73 28.30 16.12
N ILE A 142 6.80 28.19 16.87
CA ILE A 142 7.98 27.43 16.47
C ILE A 142 8.04 26.18 17.33
N LEU A 143 8.04 25.03 16.69
CA LEU A 143 8.25 23.72 17.29
C LEU A 143 9.70 23.30 17.02
N HIS A 144 10.34 22.68 17.99
CA HIS A 144 11.73 22.21 17.89
C HIS A 144 11.80 20.70 18.11
N ASP A 145 12.81 20.07 17.51
CA ASP A 145 13.24 18.69 17.78
C ASP A 145 12.13 17.63 17.60
N LEU A 146 11.23 17.88 16.66
CA LEU A 146 10.18 16.93 16.31
C LEU A 146 10.70 15.95 15.25
N GLN A 147 10.83 14.69 15.62
CA GLN A 147 11.04 13.58 14.69
C GLN A 147 9.75 12.81 14.53
N ASP A 148 9.33 12.61 13.28
CA ASP A 148 8.09 11.90 12.95
C ASP A 148 6.89 12.40 13.79
N PRO A 149 6.47 13.65 13.58
CA PRO A 149 5.39 14.22 14.37
C PRO A 149 4.04 13.61 14.00
N ALA A 150 3.12 13.60 14.96
CA ALA A 150 1.70 13.38 14.74
C ALA A 150 0.89 14.49 15.42
N LEU A 151 -0.08 15.02 14.73
CA LEU A 151 -0.97 16.04 15.23
C LEU A 151 -2.35 15.41 15.46
N PHE A 152 -2.92 15.66 16.63
CA PHE A 152 -4.27 15.19 16.96
C PHE A 152 -5.06 16.30 17.65
N ILE A 153 -6.32 16.44 17.26
CA ILE A 153 -7.27 17.37 17.87
C ILE A 153 -8.47 16.58 18.34
N ASP A 154 -8.75 16.68 19.63
CA ASP A 154 -9.84 15.94 20.27
C ASP A 154 -11.19 16.67 20.08
N ASP A 155 -12.29 16.00 20.43
CA ASP A 155 -13.67 16.49 20.30
C ASP A 155 -13.93 17.78 21.11
N ASP A 156 -13.14 18.03 22.15
CA ASP A 156 -13.18 19.25 22.95
C ASP A 156 -12.30 20.38 22.41
N ASP A 157 -11.81 20.25 21.18
CA ASP A 157 -10.85 21.16 20.55
C ASP A 157 -9.47 21.19 21.23
N GLN A 158 -9.14 20.28 22.15
CA GLN A 158 -7.78 20.20 22.68
C GLN A 158 -6.85 19.57 21.65
N ALA A 159 -5.80 20.28 21.30
CA ALA A 159 -4.78 19.78 20.38
C ALA A 159 -3.62 19.13 21.14
N TYR A 160 -3.06 18.10 20.53
CA TYR A 160 -1.91 17.34 21.01
C TYR A 160 -0.90 17.14 19.89
N MET A 161 0.38 17.14 20.26
CA MET A 161 1.50 16.75 19.40
C MET A 161 2.15 15.51 19.97
N PHE A 162 2.39 14.52 19.10
CA PHE A 162 3.14 13.32 19.40
C PHE A 162 4.35 13.25 18.48
N TRP A 163 5.43 12.64 18.92
CA TRP A 163 6.63 12.45 18.10
C TRP A 163 7.53 11.38 18.67
N GLY A 164 8.41 10.86 17.83
CA GLY A 164 9.46 9.92 18.20
C GLY A 164 9.93 9.12 16.99
N SER A 165 11.25 9.00 16.88
CA SER A 165 11.93 8.20 15.86
C SER A 165 13.26 7.80 16.46
N SER A 166 13.35 6.58 17.04
CA SER A 166 14.50 6.17 17.84
C SER A 166 14.52 4.68 18.13
N ASN A 167 15.72 4.15 18.35
CA ASN A 167 15.92 2.82 18.92
C ASN A 167 16.15 2.83 20.45
N VAL A 168 16.11 4.00 21.09
CA VAL A 168 16.39 4.20 22.53
C VAL A 168 15.27 4.95 23.24
N TYR A 169 14.76 6.01 22.62
CA TYR A 169 13.82 6.92 23.27
C TYR A 169 12.36 6.54 22.96
N PRO A 170 11.45 6.75 23.93
CA PRO A 170 10.03 6.46 23.76
C PRO A 170 9.36 7.42 22.76
N ILE A 171 8.19 7.01 22.26
CA ILE A 171 7.21 7.97 21.72
C ILE A 171 6.79 8.90 22.85
N ARG A 172 6.66 10.18 22.52
CA ARG A 172 6.35 11.26 23.45
C ARG A 172 5.11 12.00 23.01
N GLY A 173 4.47 12.66 23.96
CA GLY A 173 3.30 13.48 23.70
C GLY A 173 3.27 14.74 24.51
N LYS A 174 2.53 15.74 24.04
CA LYS A 174 2.38 17.03 24.67
C LYS A 174 1.06 17.70 24.26
N LYS A 175 0.47 18.50 25.17
CA LYS A 175 -0.61 19.42 24.82
C LYS A 175 -0.09 20.61 24.01
N LEU A 176 -0.94 21.11 23.11
CA LEU A 176 -0.72 22.37 22.41
C LEU A 176 -1.74 23.40 22.91
N ASP A 177 -1.29 24.62 23.19
CA ASP A 177 -2.18 25.72 23.57
C ASP A 177 -2.79 26.38 22.32
N LYS A 178 -4.04 26.02 22.03
CA LYS A 178 -4.79 26.58 20.88
C LYS A 178 -5.00 28.10 20.97
N ASN A 179 -5.12 28.64 22.18
CA ASN A 179 -5.33 30.10 22.40
C ASN A 179 -4.05 30.88 22.13
N ARG A 180 -2.90 30.23 22.23
CA ARG A 180 -1.57 30.76 21.93
C ARG A 180 -1.02 30.23 20.60
N ARG A 181 -1.91 29.96 19.63
CA ARG A 181 -1.56 29.53 18.27
C ARG A 181 -0.77 28.22 18.24
N PHE A 182 -1.24 27.22 18.99
CA PHE A 182 -0.62 25.89 19.07
C PHE A 182 0.80 25.88 19.64
N LEU A 183 1.18 26.86 20.46
CA LEU A 183 2.39 26.74 21.25
C LEU A 183 2.33 25.50 22.12
N VAL A 184 3.45 24.84 22.24
CA VAL A 184 3.60 23.66 23.10
C VAL A 184 3.40 24.10 24.55
N ASP A 185 2.45 23.45 25.25
CA ASP A 185 2.11 23.73 26.63
C ASP A 185 2.41 22.51 27.53
N GLY A 186 2.76 22.77 28.79
CA GLY A 186 3.03 21.74 29.78
C GLY A 186 4.31 20.92 29.54
N GLU A 187 4.45 19.83 30.30
CA GLU A 187 5.59 18.92 30.24
C GLU A 187 5.46 17.89 29.14
N THR A 188 6.58 17.43 28.62
CA THR A 188 6.65 16.30 27.70
C THR A 188 6.39 15.01 28.45
N VAL A 189 5.41 14.24 28.01
CA VAL A 189 5.04 12.94 28.59
C VAL A 189 5.65 11.82 27.74
N PRO A 190 6.53 10.95 28.31
CA PRO A 190 6.92 9.72 27.66
C PRO A 190 5.73 8.75 27.67
N LEU A 191 5.38 8.15 26.55
CA LEU A 191 4.19 7.32 26.41
C LEU A 191 4.50 5.83 26.54
N PHE A 192 5.36 5.31 25.67
CA PHE A 192 5.79 3.91 25.65
C PHE A 192 7.06 3.74 24.82
N ASN A 193 7.69 2.58 24.95
CA ASN A 193 8.88 2.18 24.21
C ASN A 193 8.71 0.77 23.67
N LEU A 194 9.63 0.33 22.79
CA LEU A 194 9.70 -1.06 22.34
C LEU A 194 10.04 -2.02 23.48
N ASP A 195 9.52 -3.24 23.39
CA ASP A 195 9.91 -4.38 24.21
C ASP A 195 10.21 -5.60 23.33
N MET A 196 11.33 -5.55 22.62
CA MET A 196 11.77 -6.63 21.73
C MET A 196 12.05 -7.96 22.45
N GLN A 197 12.28 -7.94 23.77
CA GLN A 197 12.44 -9.16 24.55
C GLN A 197 11.12 -9.91 24.68
N LYS A 198 10.03 -9.18 24.64
CA LYS A 198 8.67 -9.70 24.73
C LYS A 198 8.01 -9.85 23.35
N HIS A 199 8.14 -8.86 22.49
CA HIS A 199 7.43 -8.74 21.22
C HIS A 199 8.37 -9.01 20.04
N GLY A 200 8.28 -10.22 19.46
CA GLY A 200 9.17 -10.64 18.37
C GLY A 200 9.10 -9.77 17.13
N TRP A 201 7.92 -9.21 16.81
CA TRP A 201 7.74 -8.36 15.62
C TRP A 201 8.46 -7.00 15.72
N GLU A 202 8.87 -6.59 16.91
CA GLU A 202 9.66 -5.37 17.12
C GLU A 202 11.18 -5.60 16.92
N ARG A 203 11.62 -6.84 16.69
CA ARG A 203 13.03 -7.17 16.45
C ARG A 203 13.49 -6.70 15.08
N PHE A 204 14.72 -6.21 15.03
CA PHE A 204 15.36 -5.65 13.85
C PHE A 204 15.67 -6.72 12.78
N GLY A 205 15.96 -6.29 11.54
CA GLY A 205 16.45 -7.12 10.45
C GLY A 205 15.36 -7.79 9.59
N GLU A 206 15.78 -8.24 8.42
CA GLU A 206 14.91 -9.03 7.52
C GLU A 206 14.35 -10.26 8.26
N ASN A 207 13.06 -10.51 8.14
CA ASN A 207 12.35 -11.57 8.84
C ASN A 207 12.54 -11.54 10.38
N HIS A 208 12.80 -10.36 10.97
CA HIS A 208 13.11 -10.18 12.40
C HIS A 208 14.35 -11.00 12.86
N ALA A 209 15.34 -11.15 11.99
CA ALA A 209 16.45 -12.07 12.23
C ALA A 209 17.63 -11.46 12.96
N ASP A 210 17.72 -10.15 13.12
CA ASP A 210 18.80 -9.51 13.85
C ASP A 210 18.55 -9.62 15.36
N THR A 211 19.52 -10.19 16.07
CA THR A 211 19.47 -10.37 17.53
C THR A 211 20.39 -9.41 18.29
N VAL A 212 21.14 -8.58 17.58
CA VAL A 212 22.17 -7.69 18.13
C VAL A 212 21.70 -6.24 18.15
N LEU A 213 21.17 -5.76 17.01
CA LEU A 213 20.71 -4.38 16.90
C LEU A 213 19.32 -4.22 17.50
N GLY A 214 19.11 -3.08 18.15
CA GLY A 214 17.81 -2.68 18.67
C GLY A 214 16.85 -2.34 17.54
N GLY A 215 15.58 -2.77 17.65
CA GLY A 215 14.53 -2.32 16.76
C GLY A 215 14.37 -0.80 16.80
N TYR A 216 13.87 -0.23 15.73
CA TYR A 216 13.60 1.20 15.60
C TYR A 216 12.10 1.44 15.75
N MET A 217 11.72 2.43 16.52
CA MET A 217 10.33 2.84 16.72
C MET A 217 10.12 4.25 16.22
N GLU A 218 9.08 4.47 15.42
CA GLU A 218 8.82 5.76 14.80
C GLU A 218 7.33 5.94 14.45
N GLY A 219 6.96 7.03 13.80
CA GLY A 219 5.70 7.23 13.13
C GLY A 219 4.45 7.14 14.02
N PRO A 220 4.35 7.87 15.13
CA PRO A 220 3.12 7.87 15.92
C PRO A 220 1.95 8.40 15.11
N TRP A 221 0.78 7.77 15.26
CA TRP A 221 -0.48 8.26 14.71
C TRP A 221 -1.63 7.94 15.65
N LEU A 222 -2.41 8.95 16.06
CA LEU A 222 -3.50 8.75 17.02
C LEU A 222 -4.86 8.70 16.33
N THR A 223 -5.57 7.60 16.54
CA THR A 223 -6.96 7.41 16.09
C THR A 223 -7.88 7.31 17.32
N LYS A 224 -8.98 8.06 17.33
CA LYS A 224 -10.02 7.93 18.36
C LYS A 224 -11.16 7.06 17.84
N HIS A 225 -11.56 6.07 18.64
CA HIS A 225 -12.72 5.22 18.34
C HIS A 225 -13.44 4.83 19.62
N ASN A 226 -14.78 5.06 19.66
CA ASN A 226 -15.64 4.73 20.81
C ASN A 226 -15.07 5.20 22.16
N GLY A 227 -14.54 6.43 22.20
CA GLY A 227 -13.99 7.05 23.42
C GLY A 227 -12.63 6.51 23.87
N LYS A 228 -12.01 5.62 23.09
CA LYS A 228 -10.65 5.12 23.30
C LYS A 228 -9.69 5.77 22.31
N TYR A 229 -8.43 5.84 22.69
CA TYR A 229 -7.33 6.41 21.89
C TYR A 229 -6.35 5.32 21.51
N TYR A 230 -6.17 5.15 20.21
CA TYR A 230 -5.35 4.12 19.59
C TYR A 230 -4.10 4.79 19.01
N MET A 231 -2.97 4.71 19.72
CA MET A 231 -1.69 5.25 19.28
C MET A 231 -0.97 4.19 18.46
N GLN A 232 -0.98 4.37 17.16
CA GLN A 232 -0.20 3.56 16.21
C GLN A 232 1.27 3.95 16.28
N TYR A 233 2.16 3.02 15.98
CA TYR A 233 3.61 3.24 15.86
C TYR A 233 4.20 2.21 14.93
N ALA A 234 5.29 2.57 14.24
CA ALA A 234 5.99 1.70 13.31
C ALA A 234 7.23 1.08 13.92
N ALA A 235 7.51 -0.16 13.55
CA ALA A 235 8.72 -0.93 13.87
C ALA A 235 8.90 -2.08 12.85
N PRO A 236 10.09 -2.72 12.75
CA PRO A 236 11.36 -2.40 13.43
C PRO A 236 12.26 -1.47 12.63
N GLY A 237 11.94 -1.14 11.38
CA GLY A 237 12.70 -0.30 10.47
C GLY A 237 12.21 -0.42 9.04
N THR A 238 12.12 0.70 8.34
CA THR A 238 11.47 0.83 7.02
C THR A 238 12.17 0.06 5.90
N GLU A 239 13.43 -0.32 6.08
CA GLU A 239 14.23 -1.06 5.10
C GLU A 239 13.92 -2.56 5.03
N PHE A 240 13.18 -3.10 6.01
CA PHE A 240 12.92 -4.53 6.12
C PHE A 240 11.54 -4.94 5.61
N ASN A 241 11.45 -6.18 5.11
CA ASN A 241 10.19 -6.77 4.67
C ASN A 241 9.13 -6.86 5.78
N VAL A 242 9.54 -6.83 7.02
CA VAL A 242 8.73 -6.98 8.23
C VAL A 242 8.31 -5.63 8.86
N TYR A 243 8.57 -4.51 8.20
CA TYR A 243 8.12 -3.21 8.66
C TYR A 243 6.59 -3.18 8.82
N ALA A 244 6.12 -2.75 9.98
CA ALA A 244 4.73 -2.89 10.38
C ALA A 244 4.29 -1.77 11.31
N ASP A 245 2.97 -1.61 11.48
CA ASP A 245 2.43 -0.79 12.55
C ASP A 245 1.83 -1.66 13.65
N GLY A 246 2.17 -1.32 14.89
CA GLY A 246 1.50 -1.77 16.09
C GLY A 246 0.63 -0.67 16.70
N VAL A 247 -0.06 -0.98 17.78
CA VAL A 247 -0.92 -0.04 18.49
C VAL A 247 -0.87 -0.22 20.00
N TYR A 248 -0.86 0.90 20.69
CA TYR A 248 -1.15 0.99 22.12
C TYR A 248 -2.49 1.69 22.32
N VAL A 249 -3.25 1.31 23.35
CA VAL A 249 -4.61 1.81 23.62
C VAL A 249 -4.68 2.48 24.98
N ALA A 250 -5.34 3.64 25.04
CA ALA A 250 -5.54 4.41 26.27
C ALA A 250 -6.95 4.99 26.39
N ASP A 251 -7.26 5.49 27.60
CA ASP A 251 -8.51 6.23 27.90
C ASP A 251 -8.34 7.76 27.79
N HIS A 252 -7.11 8.22 27.54
CA HIS A 252 -6.76 9.63 27.40
C HIS A 252 -5.62 9.78 26.37
N PRO A 253 -5.56 10.87 25.57
CA PRO A 253 -4.54 11.06 24.54
C PRO A 253 -3.09 10.96 25.02
N LEU A 254 -2.81 11.37 26.26
CA LEU A 254 -1.48 11.25 26.88
C LEU A 254 -1.31 10.00 27.76
N GLY A 255 -2.20 9.00 27.62
CA GLY A 255 -2.11 7.72 28.33
C GLY A 255 -2.73 7.72 29.73
N PRO A 256 -2.42 6.68 30.56
CA PRO A 256 -1.44 5.63 30.30
C PRO A 256 -1.87 4.65 29.20
N TYR A 257 -0.91 4.25 28.38
CA TYR A 257 -1.11 3.38 27.23
C TYR A 257 -0.87 1.90 27.57
N ARG A 258 -1.68 1.01 26.98
CA ARG A 258 -1.56 -0.45 27.09
C ARG A 258 -1.33 -1.07 25.72
N TYR A 259 -0.36 -1.94 25.59
CA TYR A 259 -0.06 -2.71 24.38
C TYR A 259 -1.26 -3.56 23.95
N ALA A 260 -1.65 -3.50 22.67
CA ALA A 260 -2.73 -4.33 22.15
C ALA A 260 -2.24 -5.77 21.88
N PRO A 261 -2.98 -6.79 22.33
CA PRO A 261 -2.50 -8.18 22.28
C PRO A 261 -2.43 -8.74 20.84
N ASN A 262 -3.12 -8.12 19.89
CA ASN A 262 -3.15 -8.53 18.48
C ASN A 262 -2.12 -7.82 17.60
N ASN A 263 -1.16 -7.10 18.18
CA ASN A 263 -0.08 -6.48 17.42
C ASN A 263 0.79 -7.53 16.68
N PRO A 264 1.37 -7.16 15.52
CA PRO A 264 1.16 -5.89 14.79
C PRO A 264 -0.21 -5.82 14.11
N ILE A 265 -0.77 -4.61 13.97
CA ILE A 265 -2.10 -4.38 13.38
C ILE A 265 -2.07 -4.23 11.86
N SER A 266 -0.95 -3.78 11.31
CA SER A 266 -0.71 -3.67 9.86
C SER A 266 0.60 -4.37 9.54
N TYR A 267 0.52 -5.54 8.92
CA TYR A 267 1.67 -6.42 8.72
C TYR A 267 1.56 -7.20 7.42
N LYS A 268 2.48 -6.96 6.48
CA LYS A 268 2.52 -7.62 5.16
C LYS A 268 3.95 -8.05 4.83
N PRO A 269 4.48 -9.10 5.48
CA PRO A 269 5.89 -9.50 5.36
C PRO A 269 6.21 -10.32 4.11
N GLY A 270 5.22 -10.88 3.43
CA GLY A 270 5.39 -11.73 2.24
C GLY A 270 4.44 -11.37 1.10
N GLY A 271 4.70 -11.91 -0.10
CA GLY A 271 4.02 -11.59 -1.35
C GLY A 271 4.88 -10.71 -2.25
N PHE A 272 4.28 -10.06 -3.24
CA PHE A 272 4.96 -9.17 -4.18
C PHE A 272 5.54 -7.94 -3.48
N MET A 273 4.75 -7.27 -2.66
CA MET A 273 5.14 -6.10 -1.88
C MET A 273 5.21 -6.43 -0.39
N ASN A 274 6.20 -5.87 0.29
CA ASN A 274 6.48 -6.12 1.70
C ASN A 274 6.47 -4.82 2.51
N GLY A 275 6.24 -4.94 3.80
CA GLY A 275 6.12 -3.83 4.72
C GLY A 275 4.65 -3.54 5.03
N ALA A 276 4.34 -2.43 5.59
CA ALA A 276 3.06 -1.79 5.89
C ALA A 276 3.16 -0.96 7.18
N GLY A 277 4.27 -0.25 7.36
CA GLY A 277 4.56 0.55 8.55
C GLY A 277 4.59 2.05 8.27
N HIS A 278 4.66 2.82 9.35
CA HIS A 278 4.61 4.29 9.41
C HIS A 278 3.40 4.82 8.66
N GLY A 279 2.24 4.37 9.10
CA GLY A 279 1.00 4.68 8.44
C GLY A 279 0.14 5.69 9.16
N SER A 280 -0.91 6.10 8.46
CA SER A 280 -2.00 6.93 8.99
C SER A 280 -3.34 6.26 8.77
N THR A 281 -4.28 6.50 9.66
CA THR A 281 -5.66 6.00 9.57
C THR A 281 -6.61 7.15 9.33
N VAL A 282 -7.48 7.01 8.34
CA VAL A 282 -8.49 7.99 7.97
C VAL A 282 -9.86 7.33 7.84
N THR A 283 -10.92 8.07 8.15
CA THR A 283 -12.30 7.67 7.82
C THR A 283 -12.54 7.97 6.35
N GLY A 284 -12.80 6.93 5.56
CA GLY A 284 -13.03 7.02 4.13
C GLY A 284 -14.52 7.04 3.75
N PRO A 285 -14.81 6.88 2.46
CA PRO A 285 -16.17 6.79 1.96
C PRO A 285 -17.01 5.74 2.70
N GLY A 286 -18.26 6.07 2.98
CA GLY A 286 -19.18 5.17 3.72
C GLY A 286 -18.90 5.07 5.23
N GLY A 287 -17.99 5.87 5.78
CA GLY A 287 -17.67 5.87 7.22
C GLY A 287 -16.74 4.73 7.66
N HIS A 288 -16.08 4.06 6.71
CA HIS A 288 -15.14 2.97 7.00
C HIS A 288 -13.72 3.49 7.18
N TYR A 289 -12.96 2.85 8.07
CA TYR A 289 -11.55 3.20 8.29
C TYR A 289 -10.65 2.60 7.24
N TRP A 290 -9.65 3.39 6.83
CA TRP A 290 -8.61 3.01 5.89
C TRP A 290 -7.26 3.38 6.44
N HIS A 291 -6.32 2.47 6.31
CA HIS A 291 -4.95 2.62 6.75
C HIS A 291 -4.04 2.73 5.53
N PHE A 292 -3.29 3.82 5.46
CA PHE A 292 -2.24 4.04 4.46
C PHE A 292 -0.89 3.83 5.12
N ALA A 293 0.04 3.15 4.44
CA ALA A 293 1.36 2.86 5.00
C ALA A 293 2.45 2.78 3.92
N SER A 294 3.69 2.72 4.35
CA SER A 294 4.87 2.56 3.50
C SER A 294 5.15 1.10 3.21
N MET A 295 5.52 0.78 1.95
CA MET A 295 6.02 -0.53 1.53
C MET A 295 7.40 -0.40 0.91
N SER A 296 8.30 -1.34 1.21
CA SER A 296 9.62 -1.42 0.58
C SER A 296 9.52 -2.01 -0.82
N LEU A 297 10.20 -1.41 -1.79
CA LEU A 297 10.16 -1.84 -3.18
C LEU A 297 11.52 -2.35 -3.68
N SER A 298 12.61 -1.66 -3.40
CA SER A 298 13.82 -1.75 -4.21
C SER A 298 14.86 -2.76 -3.73
N ALA A 299 15.61 -3.28 -4.70
CA ALA A 299 16.86 -4.01 -4.48
C ALA A 299 18.08 -3.10 -4.36
N THR A 300 18.00 -1.86 -4.83
CA THR A 300 19.15 -0.98 -5.02
C THR A 300 19.29 0.05 -3.90
N VAL A 301 18.16 0.56 -3.42
CA VAL A 301 18.10 1.62 -2.40
C VAL A 301 17.06 1.27 -1.35
N ASN A 302 17.46 1.11 -0.10
CA ASN A 302 16.56 0.77 1.01
C ASN A 302 15.43 1.79 1.24
N TRP A 303 15.60 3.00 0.71
CA TRP A 303 14.65 4.11 0.83
C TRP A 303 13.68 4.21 -0.35
N GLU A 304 13.78 3.34 -1.34
CA GLU A 304 12.79 3.27 -2.41
C GLU A 304 11.53 2.57 -1.90
N ARG A 305 10.49 3.35 -1.70
CA ARG A 305 9.22 2.92 -1.10
C ARG A 305 8.04 3.28 -1.98
N ARG A 306 6.94 2.57 -1.80
CA ARG A 306 5.63 2.88 -2.37
C ARG A 306 4.60 2.91 -1.25
N LEU A 307 3.43 3.42 -1.56
CA LEU A 307 2.31 3.48 -0.63
C LEU A 307 1.37 2.29 -0.84
N CYS A 308 0.80 1.84 0.24
CA CYS A 308 -0.30 0.88 0.25
C CYS A 308 -1.50 1.42 1.01
N MET A 309 -2.64 0.80 0.78
CA MET A 309 -3.90 1.09 1.46
C MET A 309 -4.56 -0.22 1.86
N TYR A 310 -4.98 -0.31 3.12
CA TYR A 310 -5.70 -1.46 3.66
C TYR A 310 -6.98 -1.02 4.37
N PRO A 311 -8.05 -1.82 4.30
CA PRO A 311 -9.21 -1.60 5.16
C PRO A 311 -8.82 -1.88 6.61
N LEU A 312 -9.25 -0.99 7.51
CA LEU A 312 -9.01 -1.11 8.94
C LEU A 312 -10.34 -1.29 9.67
N TYR A 313 -10.33 -2.16 10.65
CA TYR A 313 -11.50 -2.54 11.42
C TYR A 313 -11.24 -2.46 12.92
N PHE A 314 -12.34 -2.37 13.68
CA PHE A 314 -12.39 -2.61 15.10
C PHE A 314 -13.35 -3.77 15.35
N ASP A 315 -12.90 -4.79 16.07
CA ASP A 315 -13.78 -5.89 16.44
C ASP A 315 -14.71 -5.54 17.62
N ASN A 316 -15.56 -6.49 18.01
CA ASN A 316 -16.51 -6.29 19.09
C ASN A 316 -15.86 -6.07 20.49
N GLU A 317 -14.58 -6.40 20.64
CA GLU A 317 -13.81 -6.16 21.86
C GLU A 317 -12.98 -4.87 21.77
N GLY A 318 -13.07 -4.15 20.65
CA GLY A 318 -12.34 -2.93 20.38
C GLY A 318 -10.89 -3.17 19.93
N LEU A 319 -10.56 -4.36 19.45
CA LEU A 319 -9.24 -4.61 18.85
C LEU A 319 -9.17 -3.98 17.45
N MET A 320 -8.20 -3.11 17.25
CA MET A 320 -7.89 -2.48 15.97
C MET A 320 -7.06 -3.42 15.12
N TYR A 321 -7.39 -3.63 13.83
CA TYR A 321 -6.61 -4.43 12.90
C TYR A 321 -6.83 -4.03 11.45
N CYS A 322 -5.79 -4.16 10.63
CA CYS A 322 -5.87 -4.05 9.16
C CYS A 322 -6.08 -5.41 8.53
N ASN A 323 -6.90 -5.49 7.49
CA ASN A 323 -6.95 -6.69 6.67
C ASN A 323 -5.87 -6.61 5.59
N THR A 324 -4.71 -7.20 5.85
CA THR A 324 -3.59 -7.32 4.91
C THR A 324 -3.58 -8.65 4.15
N ASN A 325 -4.61 -9.48 4.35
CA ASN A 325 -4.74 -10.79 3.71
C ASN A 325 -4.91 -10.63 2.19
N TYR A 326 -4.04 -11.24 1.39
CA TYR A 326 -3.91 -11.00 -0.05
C TYR A 326 -3.77 -9.50 -0.41
N GLY A 327 -3.15 -8.71 0.48
CA GLY A 327 -3.18 -7.24 0.43
C GLY A 327 -2.48 -6.59 -0.76
N ASP A 328 -1.76 -7.36 -1.57
CA ASP A 328 -1.16 -6.98 -2.86
C ASP A 328 -1.89 -7.60 -4.06
N TYR A 329 -3.09 -8.15 -3.85
CA TYR A 329 -4.03 -8.59 -4.89
C TYR A 329 -5.21 -7.60 -4.98
N PRO A 330 -6.05 -7.67 -6.04
CA PRO A 330 -7.17 -6.73 -6.18
C PRO A 330 -8.22 -6.87 -5.08
N HIS A 331 -8.58 -5.75 -4.47
CA HIS A 331 -9.63 -5.59 -3.48
C HIS A 331 -10.70 -4.62 -3.97
N TYR A 332 -11.92 -4.76 -3.46
CA TYR A 332 -12.97 -3.80 -3.75
C TYR A 332 -12.66 -2.42 -3.19
N ALA A 333 -13.00 -1.39 -3.94
CA ALA A 333 -12.73 0.00 -3.65
C ALA A 333 -13.39 0.48 -2.35
N PRO A 334 -12.87 1.56 -1.73
CA PRO A 334 -13.48 2.14 -0.53
C PRO A 334 -14.95 2.53 -0.68
N ALA A 335 -15.34 2.97 -1.87
CA ALA A 335 -16.70 3.43 -2.16
C ALA A 335 -17.65 2.32 -2.64
N GLU A 336 -17.19 1.06 -2.75
CA GLU A 336 -18.02 -0.05 -3.24
C GLU A 336 -19.01 -0.52 -2.13
N PRO A 337 -20.30 -0.27 -2.27
CA PRO A 337 -21.28 -0.59 -1.21
C PRO A 337 -21.29 -2.07 -0.83
N GLY A 338 -21.10 -2.38 0.44
CA GLY A 338 -21.13 -3.73 1.01
C GLY A 338 -19.96 -4.63 0.62
N LYS A 339 -19.00 -4.13 -0.17
CA LYS A 339 -17.85 -4.91 -0.65
C LYS A 339 -16.51 -4.22 -0.41
N HIS A 340 -16.51 -2.94 -0.04
CA HIS A 340 -15.30 -2.13 0.14
C HIS A 340 -14.25 -2.86 0.98
N GLY A 341 -13.02 -2.88 0.49
CA GLY A 341 -11.89 -3.50 1.15
C GLY A 341 -11.88 -5.02 1.21
N THR A 342 -12.89 -5.71 0.69
CA THR A 342 -12.86 -7.17 0.61
C THR A 342 -12.07 -7.64 -0.61
N PHE A 343 -11.40 -8.79 -0.47
CA PHE A 343 -10.68 -9.43 -1.57
C PHE A 343 -11.65 -9.86 -2.68
N THR A 344 -11.34 -9.55 -3.95
CA THR A 344 -12.19 -9.85 -5.11
C THR A 344 -12.27 -11.33 -5.45
N GLY A 345 -11.31 -12.14 -4.96
CA GLY A 345 -11.11 -13.52 -5.40
C GLY A 345 -10.46 -13.63 -6.79
N TRP A 346 -9.94 -12.52 -7.35
CA TRP A 346 -9.15 -12.57 -8.59
C TRP A 346 -7.72 -12.97 -8.26
N MET A 347 -7.31 -14.10 -8.83
CA MET A 347 -6.01 -14.71 -8.59
C MET A 347 -4.98 -14.23 -9.60
N LEU A 348 -3.71 -14.34 -9.25
CA LEU A 348 -2.59 -14.03 -10.14
C LEU A 348 -2.43 -15.16 -11.16
N LEU A 349 -2.68 -14.88 -12.43
CA LEU A 349 -2.56 -15.83 -13.54
C LEU A 349 -1.15 -15.90 -14.12
N SER A 350 -0.35 -14.84 -13.91
CA SER A 350 0.98 -14.69 -14.53
C SER A 350 2.14 -15.27 -13.72
N TYR A 351 1.93 -15.75 -12.49
CA TYR A 351 3.03 -16.21 -11.63
C TYR A 351 3.85 -17.36 -12.25
N ASN A 352 5.16 -17.15 -12.38
CA ASN A 352 6.14 -18.09 -12.97
C ASN A 352 5.72 -18.63 -14.34
N LYS A 353 4.95 -17.85 -15.11
CA LYS A 353 4.56 -18.24 -16.47
C LYS A 353 5.69 -17.97 -17.47
N PRO A 354 5.80 -18.81 -18.53
CA PRO A 354 6.75 -18.55 -19.60
C PRO A 354 6.57 -17.16 -20.19
N ALA A 355 7.67 -16.42 -20.30
CA ALA A 355 7.68 -15.08 -20.86
C ALA A 355 8.72 -14.95 -21.96
N GLN A 356 8.42 -14.13 -22.97
CA GLN A 356 9.28 -13.76 -24.09
C GLN A 356 9.29 -12.24 -24.24
N SER A 357 10.35 -11.70 -24.78
CA SER A 357 10.46 -10.27 -25.04
C SER A 357 11.15 -9.99 -26.37
N SER A 358 10.96 -8.78 -26.90
CA SER A 358 11.69 -8.31 -28.09
C SER A 358 13.19 -8.35 -27.88
N THR A 359 13.65 -7.85 -26.73
CA THR A 359 15.05 -7.88 -26.29
C THR A 359 15.10 -8.04 -24.77
N ALA A 360 16.26 -8.45 -24.26
CA ALA A 360 16.55 -8.45 -22.82
C ALA A 360 18.04 -8.18 -22.58
N VAL A 361 18.34 -7.45 -21.53
CA VAL A 361 19.69 -7.30 -21.01
C VAL A 361 20.05 -8.53 -20.17
N ALA A 362 21.28 -9.01 -20.26
CA ALA A 362 21.75 -10.16 -19.49
C ALA A 362 21.54 -9.99 -17.99
N GLY A 363 20.94 -11.00 -17.34
CA GLY A 363 20.53 -10.96 -15.93
C GLY A 363 19.15 -10.35 -15.67
N HIS A 364 18.52 -9.78 -16.72
CA HIS A 364 17.20 -9.15 -16.68
C HIS A 364 16.27 -9.72 -17.76
N GLU A 365 16.22 -11.04 -17.87
CA GLU A 365 15.43 -11.76 -18.86
C GLU A 365 13.93 -11.64 -18.61
N ALA A 366 13.12 -11.91 -19.63
CA ALA A 366 11.66 -11.76 -19.61
C ALA A 366 10.96 -12.46 -18.43
N GLY A 367 11.46 -13.61 -17.98
CA GLY A 367 10.91 -14.36 -16.86
C GLY A 367 10.98 -13.62 -15.51
N LYS A 368 11.81 -12.58 -15.41
CA LYS A 368 11.87 -11.72 -14.21
C LYS A 368 10.63 -10.83 -14.04
N ALA A 369 9.82 -10.70 -15.08
CA ALA A 369 8.57 -9.94 -15.00
C ALA A 369 7.35 -10.81 -14.64
N THR A 370 7.56 -12.06 -14.19
CA THR A 370 6.51 -12.98 -13.78
C THR A 370 6.84 -13.73 -12.48
N ASP A 371 7.96 -13.41 -11.83
CA ASP A 371 8.46 -14.17 -10.68
C ASP A 371 7.91 -13.71 -9.32
N GLU A 372 7.06 -12.69 -9.31
CA GLU A 372 6.42 -12.11 -8.12
C GLU A 372 7.44 -11.61 -7.09
N ARG A 373 8.58 -11.13 -7.58
CA ARG A 373 9.65 -10.55 -6.78
C ARG A 373 9.87 -9.10 -7.18
N VAL A 374 9.38 -8.18 -6.40
CA VAL A 374 9.50 -6.74 -6.67
C VAL A 374 10.95 -6.26 -6.88
N LYS A 375 11.92 -6.98 -6.30
CA LYS A 375 13.36 -6.68 -6.40
C LYS A 375 14.03 -7.23 -7.67
N SER A 376 13.35 -8.02 -8.48
CA SER A 376 13.82 -8.46 -9.80
C SER A 376 13.03 -7.79 -10.91
N PHE A 377 13.58 -7.72 -12.13
CA PHE A 377 12.90 -7.06 -13.24
C PHE A 377 13.43 -7.53 -14.61
N TRP A 378 12.55 -7.55 -15.59
CA TRP A 378 12.95 -7.57 -17.00
C TRP A 378 13.42 -6.18 -17.41
N MET A 379 14.50 -6.11 -18.21
CA MET A 379 14.97 -4.86 -18.81
C MET A 379 15.23 -5.06 -20.30
N ALA A 380 14.59 -4.23 -21.13
CA ALA A 380 14.83 -4.20 -22.58
C ALA A 380 16.19 -3.56 -22.90
N ALA A 381 16.75 -3.92 -24.06
CA ALA A 381 18.01 -3.34 -24.53
C ALA A 381 17.90 -1.86 -24.92
N SER A 382 16.69 -1.38 -25.19
CA SER A 382 16.40 0.03 -25.50
C SER A 382 15.04 0.44 -24.95
N ASN A 383 14.82 1.76 -24.83
CA ASN A 383 13.54 2.34 -24.44
C ASN A 383 12.86 2.96 -25.65
N ASP A 384 12.37 2.14 -26.57
CA ASP A 384 11.64 2.60 -27.75
C ASP A 384 10.36 1.79 -28.01
N SER A 385 9.58 2.21 -28.99
CA SER A 385 8.27 1.61 -29.30
C SER A 385 8.34 0.24 -29.98
N THR A 386 9.52 -0.30 -30.25
CA THR A 386 9.69 -1.66 -30.78
C THR A 386 9.71 -2.71 -29.68
N GLN A 387 9.85 -2.29 -28.42
CA GLN A 387 9.96 -3.18 -27.28
C GLN A 387 8.62 -3.74 -26.83
N TRP A 388 8.61 -5.03 -26.54
CA TRP A 388 7.43 -5.74 -26.02
C TRP A 388 7.85 -6.86 -25.06
N LEU A 389 6.92 -7.22 -24.17
CA LEU A 389 7.01 -8.35 -23.24
C LEU A 389 5.72 -9.16 -23.35
N GLN A 390 5.82 -10.48 -23.56
CA GLN A 390 4.68 -11.38 -23.73
C GLN A 390 4.74 -12.53 -22.74
N ILE A 391 3.61 -12.83 -22.11
CA ILE A 391 3.42 -13.94 -21.17
C ILE A 391 2.51 -14.97 -21.83
N ASP A 392 2.86 -16.25 -21.76
CA ASP A 392 1.99 -17.39 -22.05
C ASP A 392 1.41 -17.91 -20.71
N LEU A 393 0.14 -17.72 -20.47
CA LEU A 393 -0.53 -18.24 -19.27
C LEU A 393 -0.65 -19.77 -19.27
N VAL A 394 -0.16 -20.44 -20.34
CA VAL A 394 -0.17 -21.89 -20.59
C VAL A 394 -1.58 -22.42 -20.86
N ARG A 395 -2.57 -21.93 -20.14
CA ARG A 395 -4.01 -22.21 -20.33
C ARG A 395 -4.76 -20.89 -20.43
N PRO A 396 -5.84 -20.82 -21.18
CA PRO A 396 -6.69 -19.64 -21.15
C PRO A 396 -7.23 -19.40 -19.74
N GLY A 397 -7.35 -18.12 -19.39
CA GLY A 397 -7.99 -17.67 -18.17
C GLY A 397 -8.85 -16.44 -18.44
N LYS A 398 -9.81 -16.17 -17.59
CA LYS A 398 -10.65 -14.98 -17.66
C LYS A 398 -9.97 -13.85 -16.90
N VAL A 399 -9.39 -12.91 -17.63
CA VAL A 399 -8.65 -11.75 -17.09
C VAL A 399 -9.64 -10.65 -16.72
N TYR A 400 -9.50 -10.11 -15.51
CA TYR A 400 -10.31 -9.03 -14.94
C TYR A 400 -9.53 -7.75 -14.75
N ALA A 401 -8.22 -7.86 -14.45
CA ALA A 401 -7.37 -6.69 -14.23
C ALA A 401 -5.91 -6.99 -14.60
N ILE A 402 -5.17 -5.93 -14.87
CA ILE A 402 -3.74 -5.96 -15.17
C ILE A 402 -3.04 -4.90 -14.33
N GLN A 403 -1.85 -5.23 -13.81
CA GLN A 403 -0.97 -4.26 -13.16
C GLN A 403 0.40 -4.31 -13.81
N VAL A 404 0.88 -3.15 -14.26
CA VAL A 404 2.24 -2.96 -14.79
C VAL A 404 3.06 -2.25 -13.73
N ASN A 405 4.09 -2.91 -13.20
CA ASN A 405 4.99 -2.36 -12.19
C ASN A 405 6.33 -2.06 -12.83
N TYR A 406 6.61 -0.79 -13.07
CA TYR A 406 7.89 -0.34 -13.61
C TYR A 406 8.97 -0.28 -12.53
N HIS A 407 10.19 -0.57 -12.95
CA HIS A 407 11.40 -0.37 -12.15
C HIS A 407 12.18 0.83 -12.69
N ASP A 408 12.44 1.82 -11.84
CA ASP A 408 13.15 3.05 -12.24
C ASP A 408 14.68 2.84 -12.24
N TYR A 409 15.15 1.86 -13.03
CA TYR A 409 16.56 1.49 -13.05
C TYR A 409 17.45 2.63 -13.58
N GLN A 410 18.43 3.04 -12.78
CA GLN A 410 19.38 4.12 -13.11
C GLN A 410 18.70 5.41 -13.59
N SER A 411 17.59 5.76 -12.97
CA SER A 411 16.93 7.06 -13.21
C SER A 411 17.87 8.20 -12.83
N ASP A 412 17.77 9.31 -13.55
CA ASP A 412 18.53 10.55 -13.36
C ASP A 412 17.63 11.78 -13.06
N MET A 413 16.38 11.54 -12.74
CA MET A 413 15.39 12.57 -12.44
C MET A 413 15.48 13.02 -10.98
N TYR A 414 15.04 14.26 -10.70
CA TYR A 414 14.99 14.79 -9.34
C TYR A 414 13.72 15.61 -9.13
N GLY A 415 13.16 15.49 -7.94
CA GLY A 415 11.99 16.24 -7.53
C GLY A 415 10.71 15.75 -8.18
N LYS A 416 9.74 16.64 -8.30
CA LYS A 416 8.44 16.36 -8.91
C LYS A 416 8.36 16.97 -10.31
N ASP A 417 8.19 16.14 -11.30
CA ASP A 417 7.90 16.56 -12.68
C ASP A 417 6.52 16.05 -13.09
N ILE A 418 5.57 16.94 -13.24
CA ILE A 418 4.18 16.66 -13.63
C ILE A 418 4.02 16.39 -15.14
N THR A 419 5.09 16.49 -15.93
CA THR A 419 5.07 16.22 -17.38
C THR A 419 5.43 14.78 -17.72
N LEU A 420 5.88 13.99 -16.74
CA LEU A 420 6.21 12.59 -16.93
C LEU A 420 4.96 11.78 -17.30
N ARG A 421 5.17 10.77 -18.13
CA ARG A 421 4.07 9.93 -18.61
C ARG A 421 4.52 8.54 -19.00
N HIS A 422 3.64 7.57 -18.79
CA HIS A 422 3.77 6.22 -19.30
C HIS A 422 2.76 6.01 -20.45
N ARG A 423 3.25 5.55 -21.61
CA ARG A 423 2.43 5.22 -22.76
C ARG A 423 2.71 3.81 -23.22
N TYR A 424 1.70 3.01 -23.26
CA TYR A 424 1.80 1.61 -23.62
C TYR A 424 0.44 1.05 -24.05
N VAL A 425 0.45 -0.17 -24.57
CA VAL A 425 -0.74 -0.97 -24.84
C VAL A 425 -0.52 -2.37 -24.27
N VAL A 426 -1.55 -2.95 -23.65
CA VAL A 426 -1.58 -4.37 -23.34
C VAL A 426 -2.62 -5.05 -24.20
N GLU A 427 -2.22 -6.12 -24.86
CA GLU A 427 -3.04 -6.93 -25.76
C GLU A 427 -3.21 -8.34 -25.19
N GLY A 428 -4.33 -8.97 -25.47
CA GLY A 428 -4.60 -10.36 -25.15
C GLY A 428 -4.95 -11.19 -26.38
N SER A 429 -4.64 -12.50 -26.35
CA SER A 429 -4.96 -13.43 -27.40
C SER A 429 -5.24 -14.83 -26.84
N GLU A 430 -6.17 -15.58 -27.45
CA GLU A 430 -6.38 -16.99 -27.12
C GLU A 430 -5.42 -17.91 -27.90
N ASP A 431 -5.10 -17.56 -29.12
CA ASP A 431 -4.37 -18.42 -30.10
C ASP A 431 -2.98 -17.89 -30.48
N GLY A 432 -2.59 -16.72 -29.98
CA GLY A 432 -1.32 -16.05 -30.31
C GLY A 432 -1.31 -15.35 -31.68
N SER A 433 -2.41 -15.41 -32.43
CA SER A 433 -2.51 -14.82 -33.76
C SER A 433 -3.52 -13.65 -33.83
N LYS A 434 -4.66 -13.78 -33.17
CA LYS A 434 -5.69 -12.74 -33.09
C LYS A 434 -5.59 -12.03 -31.76
N TRP A 435 -5.30 -10.74 -31.79
CA TRP A 435 -5.06 -9.91 -30.62
C TRP A 435 -6.20 -8.91 -30.41
N VAL A 436 -6.61 -8.75 -29.17
CA VAL A 436 -7.55 -7.73 -28.71
C VAL A 436 -6.86 -6.83 -27.71
N THR A 437 -7.19 -5.55 -27.73
CA THR A 437 -6.65 -4.60 -26.76
C THR A 437 -7.32 -4.81 -25.41
N LEU A 438 -6.54 -5.06 -24.37
CA LEU A 438 -6.98 -5.15 -22.98
C LEU A 438 -6.83 -3.79 -22.29
N VAL A 439 -5.68 -3.12 -22.45
CA VAL A 439 -5.39 -1.81 -21.89
C VAL A 439 -4.83 -0.91 -22.98
N ASN A 440 -5.34 0.30 -23.09
CA ASN A 440 -4.84 1.30 -24.03
C ASN A 440 -4.46 2.60 -23.31
N ARG A 441 -3.17 2.77 -23.05
CA ARG A 441 -2.55 3.98 -22.52
C ARG A 441 -1.77 4.76 -23.58
N SER A 442 -1.97 4.48 -24.86
CA SER A 442 -1.20 5.10 -25.97
C SER A 442 -1.26 6.62 -26.02
N LYS A 443 -2.30 7.21 -25.46
CA LYS A 443 -2.50 8.67 -25.38
C LYS A 443 -2.44 9.20 -23.94
N SER A 444 -1.99 8.39 -22.97
CA SER A 444 -1.87 8.82 -21.58
C SER A 444 -0.90 9.98 -21.44
N TYR A 445 -1.22 10.90 -20.57
CA TYR A 445 -0.36 11.99 -20.11
C TYR A 445 -0.05 11.89 -18.60
N LYS A 446 -0.34 10.73 -18.02
CA LYS A 446 -0.12 10.45 -16.60
C LYS A 446 1.16 9.67 -16.36
N ASP A 447 1.81 9.98 -15.28
CA ASP A 447 2.90 9.20 -14.70
C ASP A 447 2.31 8.08 -13.84
N THR A 448 2.48 6.82 -14.28
CA THR A 448 1.81 5.65 -13.69
C THR A 448 2.82 4.52 -13.44
N PRO A 449 3.69 4.65 -12.42
CA PRO A 449 4.76 3.67 -12.17
C PRO A 449 4.24 2.29 -11.72
N ASN A 450 3.00 2.22 -11.20
CA ASN A 450 2.35 0.99 -10.76
C ASN A 450 0.91 0.95 -11.29
N ASP A 451 0.76 0.97 -12.63
CA ASP A 451 -0.53 1.14 -13.29
C ASP A 451 -1.41 -0.11 -13.15
N TYR A 452 -2.35 -0.04 -12.22
CA TYR A 452 -3.41 -1.03 -12.07
C TYR A 452 -4.63 -0.64 -12.90
N VAL A 453 -5.08 -1.53 -13.76
CA VAL A 453 -6.23 -1.31 -14.65
C VAL A 453 -7.22 -2.46 -14.53
N GLU A 454 -8.40 -2.17 -14.02
CA GLU A 454 -9.56 -3.06 -14.08
C GLU A 454 -10.16 -3.00 -15.50
N LEU A 455 -10.42 -4.17 -16.10
CA LEU A 455 -11.01 -4.25 -17.43
C LEU A 455 -12.52 -3.99 -17.36
N GLU A 456 -13.07 -3.19 -18.26
CA GLU A 456 -14.51 -2.93 -18.33
C GLU A 456 -15.33 -4.21 -18.49
N VAL A 457 -14.82 -5.15 -19.28
CA VAL A 457 -15.38 -6.48 -19.50
C VAL A 457 -14.26 -7.50 -19.38
N PRO A 458 -14.40 -8.52 -18.53
CA PRO A 458 -13.40 -9.57 -18.41
C PRO A 458 -13.22 -10.33 -19.73
N VAL A 459 -11.97 -10.54 -20.14
CA VAL A 459 -11.61 -11.14 -21.42
C VAL A 459 -10.93 -12.50 -21.20
N ARG A 460 -11.34 -13.50 -21.98
CA ARG A 460 -10.69 -14.82 -21.97
C ARG A 460 -9.48 -14.80 -22.90
N VAL A 461 -8.27 -15.04 -22.35
CA VAL A 461 -7.03 -15.07 -23.12
C VAL A 461 -6.06 -16.11 -22.57
N ARG A 462 -5.12 -16.57 -23.40
CA ARG A 462 -3.93 -17.35 -23.03
C ARG A 462 -2.66 -16.52 -23.05
N TYR A 463 -2.53 -15.61 -24.01
CA TYR A 463 -1.35 -14.77 -24.17
C TYR A 463 -1.68 -13.34 -23.78
N VAL A 464 -0.79 -12.71 -23.02
CA VAL A 464 -0.85 -11.29 -22.66
C VAL A 464 0.44 -10.63 -23.10
N ARG A 465 0.35 -9.52 -23.86
CA ARG A 465 1.50 -8.82 -24.40
C ARG A 465 1.46 -7.34 -24.08
N TYR A 466 2.45 -6.87 -23.34
CA TYR A 466 2.77 -5.46 -23.16
C TYR A 466 3.55 -4.95 -24.38
N ARG A 467 3.22 -3.78 -24.89
CA ARG A 467 3.93 -3.06 -25.94
C ARG A 467 4.25 -1.65 -25.48
N ASN A 468 5.54 -1.33 -25.46
CA ASN A 468 6.02 -0.01 -25.10
C ASN A 468 5.68 1.04 -26.17
N ILE A 469 5.43 2.27 -25.75
CA ILE A 469 5.36 3.45 -26.61
C ILE A 469 6.31 4.52 -26.08
N GLU A 470 6.20 4.84 -24.77
CA GLU A 470 7.01 5.87 -24.12
C GLU A 470 6.98 5.65 -22.61
N ILE A 471 8.13 5.67 -21.96
CA ILE A 471 8.26 5.74 -20.49
C ILE A 471 9.24 6.85 -20.12
N PRO A 472 9.13 7.43 -18.91
CA PRO A 472 9.95 8.58 -18.53
C PRO A 472 11.41 8.24 -18.20
N THR A 473 11.70 6.99 -17.82
CA THR A 473 13.03 6.55 -17.39
C THR A 473 13.95 6.22 -18.57
N PRO A 474 15.29 6.33 -18.42
CA PRO A 474 16.24 5.98 -19.47
C PRO A 474 16.14 4.52 -19.93
N HIS A 475 15.77 3.61 -19.03
CA HIS A 475 15.69 2.19 -19.27
C HIS A 475 14.26 1.68 -19.13
N LEU A 476 13.78 0.92 -20.12
CA LEU A 476 12.53 0.18 -20.01
C LEU A 476 12.76 -1.05 -19.14
N ALA A 477 12.31 -0.96 -17.89
CA ALA A 477 12.38 -2.06 -16.93
C ALA A 477 11.02 -2.28 -16.26
N ILE A 478 10.60 -3.54 -16.17
CA ILE A 478 9.32 -3.95 -15.54
C ILE A 478 9.63 -5.02 -14.50
N SER A 479 9.32 -4.72 -13.21
CA SER A 479 9.43 -5.70 -12.12
C SER A 479 8.46 -6.84 -12.34
N ASP A 480 7.18 -6.53 -12.55
CA ASP A 480 6.17 -7.54 -12.84
C ASP A 480 5.05 -6.98 -13.74
N LEU A 481 4.66 -7.81 -14.70
CA LEU A 481 3.41 -7.70 -15.44
C LEU A 481 2.40 -8.65 -14.81
N ARG A 482 1.62 -8.15 -13.88
CA ARG A 482 0.69 -8.94 -13.09
C ARG A 482 -0.67 -9.01 -13.79
N VAL A 483 -1.14 -10.22 -14.07
CA VAL A 483 -2.41 -10.50 -14.74
C VAL A 483 -3.35 -11.15 -13.75
N PHE A 484 -4.40 -10.46 -13.38
CA PHE A 484 -5.36 -10.94 -12.38
C PHE A 484 -6.66 -11.45 -13.01
N GLY A 485 -7.15 -12.58 -12.48
CA GLY A 485 -8.36 -13.16 -13.03
C GLY A 485 -8.76 -14.49 -12.39
N LYS A 486 -9.39 -15.32 -13.20
CA LYS A 486 -9.82 -16.66 -12.80
C LYS A 486 -9.36 -17.67 -13.84
N GLY A 487 -8.55 -18.63 -13.42
CA GLY A 487 -8.20 -19.80 -14.21
C GLY A 487 -9.41 -20.72 -14.40
N GLU A 488 -9.33 -21.61 -15.38
CA GLU A 488 -10.43 -22.54 -15.74
C GLU A 488 -10.24 -23.94 -15.12
N GLY A 489 -9.28 -24.11 -14.23
CA GLY A 489 -8.99 -25.37 -13.55
C GLY A 489 -9.70 -25.53 -12.21
N LYS A 490 -9.34 -26.60 -11.51
CA LYS A 490 -9.81 -26.84 -10.15
C LYS A 490 -9.00 -25.98 -9.16
N ARG A 491 -9.67 -25.46 -8.13
CA ARG A 491 -8.99 -24.80 -7.01
C ARG A 491 -8.07 -25.79 -6.29
N PRO A 492 -7.02 -25.30 -5.61
CA PRO A 492 -6.14 -26.15 -4.80
C PRO A 492 -6.91 -26.95 -3.75
N SER A 493 -6.40 -28.13 -3.43
CA SER A 493 -6.90 -28.95 -2.34
C SER A 493 -6.54 -28.34 -0.99
N ALA A 494 -7.27 -28.68 0.07
CA ALA A 494 -6.92 -28.28 1.44
C ALA A 494 -5.51 -28.76 1.80
N VAL A 495 -4.75 -27.92 2.54
CA VAL A 495 -3.37 -28.20 2.93
C VAL A 495 -3.31 -29.35 3.91
N LYS A 496 -2.38 -30.29 3.68
CA LYS A 496 -2.14 -31.45 4.55
C LYS A 496 -0.82 -31.29 5.31
N GLY A 497 -0.73 -31.99 6.44
CA GLY A 497 0.50 -32.06 7.23
C GLY A 497 0.89 -30.72 7.85
N PHE A 498 -0.05 -29.80 8.03
CA PHE A 498 0.18 -28.52 8.69
C PHE A 498 0.57 -28.72 10.16
N LYS A 499 1.71 -28.17 10.54
CA LYS A 499 2.25 -28.23 11.90
C LYS A 499 2.84 -26.89 12.28
N VAL A 500 2.68 -26.53 13.53
CA VAL A 500 3.27 -25.33 14.13
C VAL A 500 3.94 -25.74 15.44
N GLU A 501 5.20 -25.39 15.58
CA GLU A 501 6.01 -25.68 16.78
C GLU A 501 6.59 -24.37 17.30
N ARG A 502 6.29 -24.03 18.56
CA ARG A 502 6.88 -22.92 19.28
C ARG A 502 8.31 -23.29 19.67
N LEU A 503 9.29 -22.47 19.33
CA LEU A 503 10.70 -22.75 19.59
C LEU A 503 11.12 -22.35 21.03
N ALA A 504 12.38 -22.62 21.39
CA ALA A 504 12.96 -22.24 22.68
C ALA A 504 12.90 -20.71 22.90
N ASP A 505 13.19 -19.90 21.86
CA ASP A 505 12.79 -18.50 21.84
C ASP A 505 11.28 -18.45 21.59
N ARG A 506 10.53 -18.06 22.61
CA ARG A 506 9.05 -18.05 22.57
C ARG A 506 8.48 -17.00 21.60
N ARG A 507 9.32 -16.16 21.02
CA ARG A 507 8.94 -15.24 19.93
C ARG A 507 8.94 -15.93 18.57
N ASP A 508 9.52 -17.14 18.48
CA ASP A 508 9.73 -17.89 17.24
C ASP A 508 8.82 -19.12 17.16
N ALA A 509 8.34 -19.41 15.95
CA ALA A 509 7.62 -20.63 15.64
C ALA A 509 8.09 -21.21 14.30
N GLN A 510 8.37 -22.51 14.27
CA GLN A 510 8.59 -23.25 13.03
C GLN A 510 7.24 -23.75 12.51
N ILE A 511 6.91 -23.40 11.29
CA ILE A 511 5.67 -23.77 10.61
C ILE A 511 6.04 -24.62 9.41
N THR A 512 5.41 -25.80 9.24
CA THR A 512 5.68 -26.71 8.13
C THR A 512 4.38 -27.34 7.60
N TRP A 513 4.37 -27.72 6.34
CA TRP A 513 3.24 -28.40 5.68
C TRP A 513 3.72 -29.25 4.51
N GLN A 514 2.83 -30.10 3.99
CA GLN A 514 3.12 -30.88 2.80
C GLN A 514 2.98 -30.03 1.55
N ALA A 515 4.02 -30.00 0.72
CA ALA A 515 3.98 -29.30 -0.58
C ALA A 515 2.93 -29.89 -1.51
N GLN A 516 2.22 -29.03 -2.23
CA GLN A 516 1.21 -29.39 -3.24
C GLN A 516 1.67 -28.93 -4.63
N LYS A 517 1.28 -29.69 -5.67
CA LYS A 517 1.66 -29.38 -7.06
C LYS A 517 0.65 -28.49 -7.78
N ASP A 518 -0.55 -28.38 -7.25
CA ASP A 518 -1.70 -27.69 -7.84
C ASP A 518 -1.92 -26.27 -7.30
N CYS A 519 -0.90 -25.70 -6.62
CA CYS A 519 -0.95 -24.36 -6.06
C CYS A 519 0.29 -23.53 -6.43
N GLN A 520 0.18 -22.23 -6.31
CA GLN A 520 1.28 -21.25 -6.51
C GLN A 520 1.96 -20.92 -5.18
N GLY A 521 1.23 -21.01 -4.08
CA GLY A 521 1.72 -20.69 -2.76
C GLY A 521 0.72 -20.98 -1.66
N TYR A 522 1.07 -20.53 -0.47
CA TYR A 522 0.32 -20.76 0.75
C TYR A 522 0.16 -19.45 1.51
N ASN A 523 -0.96 -19.30 2.17
CA ASN A 523 -1.22 -18.17 3.03
C ASN A 523 -1.42 -18.68 4.45
N ILE A 524 -0.46 -18.39 5.32
CA ILE A 524 -0.50 -18.71 6.73
C ILE A 524 -1.20 -17.57 7.45
N ARG A 525 -2.23 -17.88 8.23
CA ARG A 525 -2.98 -16.93 9.03
C ARG A 525 -2.83 -17.25 10.50
N TRP A 526 -2.66 -16.22 11.34
CA TRP A 526 -2.57 -16.41 12.78
C TRP A 526 -3.15 -15.24 13.56
N GLY A 527 -3.40 -15.46 14.83
CA GLY A 527 -3.90 -14.46 15.74
C GLY A 527 -4.17 -15.03 17.12
N ILE A 528 -4.82 -14.24 17.95
CA ILE A 528 -4.96 -14.49 19.39
C ILE A 528 -6.18 -15.35 19.77
N ALA A 529 -7.08 -15.62 18.83
CA ALA A 529 -8.22 -16.51 18.98
C ALA A 529 -8.56 -17.20 17.66
N GLN A 530 -9.40 -18.24 17.67
CA GLN A 530 -9.78 -18.98 16.47
C GLN A 530 -10.50 -18.12 15.42
N ASP A 531 -11.27 -17.16 15.86
CA ASP A 531 -11.99 -16.18 15.07
C ASP A 531 -11.25 -14.84 14.88
N LYS A 532 -10.03 -14.71 15.39
CA LYS A 532 -9.20 -13.49 15.35
C LYS A 532 -7.85 -13.77 14.71
N LEU A 533 -7.86 -14.39 13.50
CA LEU A 533 -6.65 -14.63 12.70
C LEU A 533 -6.35 -13.38 11.85
N TYR A 534 -5.95 -12.29 12.49
CA TYR A 534 -5.82 -10.99 11.85
C TYR A 534 -4.49 -10.78 11.11
N SER A 535 -3.46 -11.55 11.43
CA SER A 535 -2.17 -11.52 10.73
C SER A 535 -2.10 -12.59 9.64
N SER A 536 -1.34 -12.32 8.57
CA SER A 536 -1.13 -13.29 7.49
C SER A 536 0.26 -13.16 6.86
N TRP A 537 0.75 -14.28 6.29
CA TRP A 537 1.99 -14.33 5.53
C TRP A 537 1.82 -15.21 4.29
N MET A 538 1.94 -14.61 3.11
CA MET A 538 1.93 -15.32 1.84
C MET A 538 3.32 -15.88 1.53
N VAL A 539 3.41 -17.18 1.28
CA VAL A 539 4.66 -17.89 0.96
C VAL A 539 4.53 -18.50 -0.43
N TYR A 540 5.43 -18.12 -1.34
CA TYR A 540 5.53 -18.69 -2.68
C TYR A 540 6.66 -19.71 -2.75
N GLY A 541 6.41 -20.86 -3.40
CA GLY A 541 7.45 -21.82 -3.78
C GLY A 541 8.13 -22.57 -2.62
N ASP A 542 7.65 -22.41 -1.38
CA ASP A 542 8.19 -23.10 -0.19
C ASP A 542 7.09 -23.84 0.56
N ASN A 543 7.47 -24.71 1.47
CA ASN A 543 6.57 -25.48 2.34
C ASN A 543 6.95 -25.39 3.82
N SER A 544 7.65 -24.34 4.19
CA SER A 544 8.01 -24.00 5.57
C SER A 544 8.11 -22.50 5.78
N LEU A 545 7.92 -22.06 7.01
CA LEU A 545 8.10 -20.68 7.45
C LEU A 545 8.64 -20.65 8.87
N LEU A 546 9.77 -19.97 9.09
CA LEU A 546 10.22 -19.59 10.42
C LEU A 546 9.66 -18.21 10.77
N LEU A 547 8.58 -18.22 11.53
CA LEU A 547 7.93 -17.00 12.00
C LEU A 547 8.62 -16.50 13.27
N LYS A 548 9.02 -15.23 13.31
CA LYS A 548 9.76 -14.62 14.42
C LYS A 548 9.06 -13.40 15.04
N SER A 549 7.76 -13.30 14.90
CA SER A 549 6.97 -12.10 15.24
C SER A 549 6.05 -12.28 16.45
N LEU A 550 6.15 -13.37 17.21
CA LEU A 550 5.22 -13.69 18.28
C LEU A 550 5.58 -12.99 19.60
N THR A 551 4.61 -12.84 20.49
CA THR A 551 4.80 -12.38 21.87
C THR A 551 5.07 -13.58 22.79
N THR A 552 6.02 -13.46 23.72
CA THR A 552 6.57 -14.58 24.50
C THR A 552 5.55 -15.32 25.36
N ASP A 553 4.71 -14.59 26.05
CA ASP A 553 3.75 -15.08 27.08
C ASP A 553 2.30 -15.16 26.55
N GLN A 554 2.13 -15.29 25.23
CA GLN A 554 0.84 -15.31 24.59
C GLN A 554 0.63 -16.58 23.77
N SER A 555 -0.57 -17.17 23.86
CA SER A 555 -1.02 -18.25 22.98
C SER A 555 -1.46 -17.71 21.62
N TYR A 556 -1.24 -18.50 20.57
CA TYR A 556 -1.67 -18.17 19.23
C TYR A 556 -2.43 -19.32 18.56
N TYR A 557 -3.30 -18.95 17.63
CA TYR A 557 -4.02 -19.86 16.75
C TYR A 557 -3.53 -19.67 15.32
N PHE A 558 -3.27 -20.78 14.64
CA PHE A 558 -2.75 -20.77 13.26
C PHE A 558 -3.65 -21.57 12.34
N ALA A 559 -3.80 -21.13 11.13
CA ALA A 559 -4.42 -21.85 10.04
C ALA A 559 -3.69 -21.57 8.73
N ILE A 560 -3.89 -22.43 7.72
CA ILE A 560 -3.23 -22.31 6.43
C ILE A 560 -4.23 -22.61 5.30
N GLU A 561 -4.08 -21.93 4.19
CA GLU A 561 -4.75 -22.18 2.92
C GLU A 561 -3.76 -22.19 1.76
N ALA A 562 -3.99 -22.97 0.74
CA ALA A 562 -3.24 -22.95 -0.51
C ALA A 562 -3.94 -22.04 -1.52
N PHE A 563 -3.19 -21.33 -2.33
CA PHE A 563 -3.74 -20.50 -3.39
C PHE A 563 -3.06 -20.75 -4.74
N GLY A 564 -3.77 -20.49 -5.81
CA GLY A 564 -3.27 -20.62 -7.18
C GLY A 564 -4.19 -19.91 -8.18
N GLU A 565 -3.87 -19.99 -9.46
CA GLU A 565 -4.61 -19.32 -10.54
C GLU A 565 -6.11 -19.67 -10.57
N ASN A 566 -6.50 -20.81 -10.01
CA ASN A 566 -7.87 -21.33 -10.02
C ASN A 566 -8.64 -21.06 -8.71
N GLY A 567 -8.06 -20.29 -7.78
CA GLY A 567 -8.69 -19.92 -6.52
C GLY A 567 -7.89 -20.32 -5.28
N ILE A 568 -8.58 -20.33 -4.15
CA ILE A 568 -8.06 -20.60 -2.82
C ILE A 568 -8.68 -21.89 -2.28
N SER A 569 -7.88 -22.70 -1.59
CA SER A 569 -8.38 -23.92 -0.91
C SER A 569 -9.30 -23.57 0.27
N ASP A 570 -9.93 -24.56 0.83
CA ASP A 570 -10.51 -24.41 2.16
C ASP A 570 -9.40 -24.13 3.18
N LEU A 571 -9.69 -23.28 4.16
CA LEU A 571 -8.78 -23.00 5.27
C LEU A 571 -8.69 -24.26 6.14
N SER A 572 -7.49 -24.58 6.62
CA SER A 572 -7.32 -25.70 7.57
C SER A 572 -8.05 -25.42 8.89
N GLY A 573 -8.25 -26.46 9.68
CA GLY A 573 -8.58 -26.29 11.10
C GLY A 573 -7.49 -25.46 11.80
N THR A 574 -7.87 -24.79 12.89
CA THR A 574 -6.93 -23.97 13.67
C THR A 574 -6.07 -24.84 14.59
N HIS A 575 -4.78 -24.54 14.66
CA HIS A 575 -3.80 -25.13 15.59
C HIS A 575 -3.45 -24.12 16.66
N LYS A 576 -3.74 -24.42 17.93
CA LYS A 576 -3.32 -23.61 19.07
C LYS A 576 -1.88 -23.96 19.46
N VAL A 577 -1.04 -22.95 19.68
CA VAL A 577 0.28 -23.07 20.31
C VAL A 577 0.41 -22.09 21.47
N GLU A 578 1.08 -22.53 22.52
CA GLU A 578 1.27 -21.75 23.76
C GLU A 578 2.68 -21.18 23.88
#